data_6fdb1557145363ae9d43ef4521ec5df4
#
_entry.id   6fdb1557145363ae9d43ef4521ec5df4
#
_cell.length_a   1.000
_cell.length_b   1.000
_cell.length_c   1.000
_cell.angle_alpha   90.00
_cell.angle_beta   90.00
_cell.angle_gamma   90.00
#
_symmetry.space_group_name_H-M   'P 1'
#
loop_
_entity.id
_entity.type
_entity.pdbx_description
1 polymer ?
#
loop_
_entity_poly.entity_id
_entity_poly.type
_entity_poly.pdbx_seq_one_letter_code
_entity_poly.pdbx_strand_id
1 'polypeptide(L)'
;MLIHHVERYVDYRHKLGVGFEEGEHTLTLFARYAGEHGDSHVTIERIHEWCSQACSPERARAKYNVLRRFSLFLRAEDPGHAAPPIGAFGCHRRPRPAPHLLQREQIAAIISAALTPPDRTINGYTYHCLFGLLAVTGMRVSEALALQRSDLTGEGLLVRRSKGGGSRLLPIHSTTRDAIEAYLNRRNRAFSISNDLFIISTGRAPDRSTVRKVFVGLARELGIRGPVGTPGPRLHDLRHSFAVRSLEACAHDYDAVRRHMTALRDYLGHSSILHTYWYLEATPVLMRTIAAANEDRFVGGVR
;
A
#
# COMPACT_ATOMS: atom_id res chain seq x y z
N MET A 1 17.01 22.87 21.92
CA MET A 1 15.68 22.90 21.29
C MET A 1 15.38 21.52 20.73
N LEU A 2 14.17 21.00 20.95
CA LEU A 2 13.80 19.63 20.52
C LEU A 2 13.93 19.37 19.03
N ILE A 3 13.83 20.40 18.18
CA ILE A 3 13.97 20.24 16.72
C ILE A 3 15.33 19.71 16.31
N HIS A 4 16.41 20.15 16.93
CA HIS A 4 17.76 19.62 16.65
C HIS A 4 17.90 18.14 17.02
N HIS A 5 17.25 17.72 18.10
CA HIS A 5 17.19 16.30 18.47
C HIS A 5 16.40 15.47 17.45
N VAL A 6 15.35 16.05 16.84
CA VAL A 6 14.61 15.38 15.75
C VAL A 6 15.50 15.15 14.55
N GLU A 7 16.23 16.17 14.08
CA GLU A 7 17.15 16.06 12.94
C GLU A 7 18.18 14.94 13.16
N ARG A 8 18.79 14.89 14.35
CA ARG A 8 19.76 13.87 14.73
C ARG A 8 19.14 12.45 14.75
N TYR A 9 17.92 12.32 15.29
CA TYR A 9 17.22 11.03 15.31
C TYR A 9 16.82 10.57 13.89
N VAL A 10 16.37 11.47 13.03
CA VAL A 10 16.03 11.18 11.64
C VAL A 10 17.27 10.72 10.87
N ASP A 11 18.40 11.41 11.02
CA ASP A 11 19.68 11.01 10.41
C ASP A 11 20.12 9.61 10.89
N TYR A 12 20.00 9.34 12.18
CA TYR A 12 20.25 8.00 12.74
C TYR A 12 19.35 6.93 12.10
N ARG A 13 18.05 7.22 11.90
CA ARG A 13 17.10 6.28 11.26
C ARG A 13 17.44 6.04 9.80
N HIS A 14 17.85 7.08 9.08
CA HIS A 14 18.27 6.97 7.68
C HIS A 14 19.56 6.15 7.52
N LYS A 15 20.54 6.33 8.41
CA LYS A 15 21.77 5.53 8.45
C LYS A 15 21.51 4.04 8.71
N LEU A 16 20.42 3.71 9.39
CA LEU A 16 19.95 2.32 9.55
C LEU A 16 19.18 1.78 8.33
N GLY A 17 19.09 2.53 7.24
CA GLY A 17 18.38 2.13 6.01
C GLY A 17 16.85 2.12 6.16
N VAL A 18 16.29 2.76 7.17
CA VAL A 18 14.84 2.79 7.41
C VAL A 18 14.24 4.06 6.83
N GLY A 19 13.33 3.93 5.85
CA GLY A 19 12.50 5.05 5.40
C GLY A 19 11.62 5.55 6.53
N PHE A 20 11.70 6.86 6.86
CA PHE A 20 11.11 7.41 8.08
C PHE A 20 10.33 8.72 7.83
N GLU A 21 9.95 9.03 6.60
CA GLU A 21 9.34 10.32 6.20
C GLU A 21 8.09 10.68 7.04
N GLU A 22 7.17 9.72 7.27
CA GLU A 22 5.97 9.95 8.09
C GLU A 22 6.33 10.17 9.58
N GLY A 23 7.34 9.44 10.06
CA GLY A 23 7.87 9.61 11.41
C GLY A 23 8.55 10.96 11.59
N GLU A 24 9.37 11.38 10.64
CA GLU A 24 10.02 12.68 10.60
C GLU A 24 8.99 13.82 10.66
N HIS A 25 7.98 13.79 9.79
CA HIS A 25 6.91 14.76 9.79
C HIS A 25 6.19 14.84 11.17
N THR A 26 5.90 13.68 11.74
CA THR A 26 5.27 13.57 13.07
C THR A 26 6.13 14.21 14.15
N LEU A 27 7.43 13.91 14.16
CA LEU A 27 8.38 14.44 15.16
C LEU A 27 8.61 15.94 15.00
N THR A 28 8.70 16.43 13.76
CA THR A 28 8.86 17.86 13.48
C THR A 28 7.68 18.65 13.97
N LEU A 29 6.44 18.19 13.73
CA LEU A 29 5.23 18.82 14.24
C LEU A 29 5.17 18.82 15.77
N PHE A 30 5.55 17.70 16.40
CA PHE A 30 5.59 17.62 17.86
C PHE A 30 6.66 18.55 18.45
N ALA A 31 7.87 18.57 17.88
CA ALA A 31 8.96 19.41 18.38
C ALA A 31 8.61 20.91 18.30
N ARG A 32 7.87 21.32 17.26
CA ARG A 32 7.34 22.69 17.14
C ARG A 32 6.32 22.96 18.24
N TYR A 33 5.33 22.05 18.39
CA TYR A 33 4.30 22.18 19.42
C TYR A 33 4.91 22.25 20.84
N ALA A 34 5.84 21.39 21.17
CA ALA A 34 6.54 21.41 22.47
C ALA A 34 7.35 22.71 22.66
N GLY A 35 8.00 23.20 21.60
CA GLY A 35 8.74 24.46 21.61
C GLY A 35 7.83 25.67 21.87
N GLU A 36 6.63 25.73 21.30
CA GLU A 36 5.61 26.76 21.55
C GLU A 36 5.16 26.78 23.03
N HIS A 37 5.29 25.65 23.74
CA HIS A 37 4.98 25.52 25.16
C HIS A 37 6.22 25.67 26.09
N GLY A 38 7.38 26.00 25.52
CA GLY A 38 8.61 26.21 26.28
C GLY A 38 9.30 24.92 26.76
N ASP A 39 8.91 23.75 26.23
CA ASP A 39 9.49 22.48 26.68
C ASP A 39 10.93 22.32 26.17
N SER A 40 11.87 22.07 27.07
CA SER A 40 13.24 21.69 26.76
C SER A 40 13.41 20.16 26.64
N HIS A 41 12.56 19.41 27.34
CA HIS A 41 12.56 17.95 27.38
C HIS A 41 11.22 17.38 26.91
N VAL A 42 11.25 16.13 26.47
CA VAL A 42 10.01 15.40 26.14
C VAL A 42 9.41 14.88 27.44
N THR A 43 8.18 15.28 27.76
CA THR A 43 7.43 14.82 28.95
C THR A 43 6.25 13.93 28.53
N ILE A 44 5.79 13.08 29.47
CA ILE A 44 4.63 12.20 29.22
C ILE A 44 3.37 13.04 28.98
N GLU A 45 3.19 14.08 29.79
CA GLU A 45 2.04 14.98 29.74
C GLU A 45 1.93 15.66 28.37
N ARG A 46 3.05 16.19 27.86
CA ARG A 46 3.08 16.84 26.53
C ARG A 46 2.80 15.87 25.40
N ILE A 47 3.35 14.64 25.47
CA ILE A 47 3.05 13.60 24.50
C ILE A 47 1.56 13.26 24.51
N HIS A 48 0.96 13.08 25.68
CA HIS A 48 -0.45 12.75 25.83
C HIS A 48 -1.35 13.86 25.29
N GLU A 49 -1.09 15.10 25.68
CA GLU A 49 -1.83 16.26 25.23
C GLU A 49 -1.85 16.36 23.70
N TRP A 50 -0.67 16.30 23.07
CA TRP A 50 -0.56 16.41 21.62
C TRP A 50 -1.16 15.21 20.88
N CYS A 51 -1.00 13.99 21.39
CA CYS A 51 -1.58 12.80 20.78
C CYS A 51 -3.11 12.78 20.89
N SER A 52 -3.68 13.31 21.98
CA SER A 52 -5.13 13.37 22.20
C SER A 52 -5.85 14.29 21.19
N GLN A 53 -5.14 15.23 20.58
CA GLN A 53 -5.68 16.09 19.50
C GLN A 53 -5.80 15.36 18.15
N ALA A 54 -5.40 14.07 18.07
CA ALA A 54 -5.50 13.34 16.82
C ALA A 54 -6.96 13.03 16.46
N CYS A 55 -7.29 13.11 15.17
CA CYS A 55 -8.66 12.91 14.66
C CYS A 55 -9.18 11.45 14.77
N SER A 56 -8.37 10.51 15.21
CA SER A 56 -8.79 9.14 15.51
C SER A 56 -7.87 8.45 16.52
N PRO A 57 -8.38 7.45 17.28
CA PRO A 57 -7.57 6.66 18.20
C PRO A 57 -6.37 5.95 17.53
N GLU A 58 -6.54 5.51 16.29
CA GLU A 58 -5.45 4.88 15.54
C GLU A 58 -4.32 5.84 15.24
N ARG A 59 -4.66 7.10 14.86
CA ARG A 59 -3.67 8.14 14.64
C ARG A 59 -3.00 8.58 15.94
N ALA A 60 -3.77 8.71 17.02
CA ALA A 60 -3.21 8.99 18.35
C ALA A 60 -2.15 7.95 18.74
N ARG A 61 -2.48 6.66 18.59
CA ARG A 61 -1.55 5.55 18.85
C ARG A 61 -0.34 5.56 17.94
N ALA A 62 -0.51 5.82 16.64
CA ALA A 62 0.60 5.89 15.69
C ALA A 62 1.58 7.01 16.07
N LYS A 63 1.06 8.22 16.34
CA LYS A 63 1.85 9.35 16.84
C LYS A 63 2.58 9.01 18.15
N TYR A 64 1.86 8.46 19.12
CA TYR A 64 2.41 8.06 20.40
C TYR A 64 3.58 7.07 20.26
N ASN A 65 3.44 6.04 19.43
CA ASN A 65 4.50 5.06 19.19
C ASN A 65 5.76 5.66 18.55
N VAL A 66 5.60 6.65 17.69
CA VAL A 66 6.74 7.40 17.13
C VAL A 66 7.41 8.21 18.22
N LEU A 67 6.65 8.99 18.98
CA LEU A 67 7.17 9.82 20.08
C LEU A 67 7.81 9.02 21.18
N ARG A 68 7.23 7.88 21.56
CA ARG A 68 7.80 6.97 22.54
C ARG A 68 9.20 6.50 22.14
N ARG A 69 9.38 6.08 20.89
CA ARG A 69 10.71 5.64 20.40
C ARG A 69 11.71 6.78 20.37
N PHE A 70 11.29 7.96 19.98
CA PHE A 70 12.09 9.16 20.00
C PHE A 70 12.49 9.56 21.42
N SER A 71 11.55 9.59 22.35
CA SER A 71 11.80 9.91 23.75
C SER A 71 12.79 8.93 24.41
N LEU A 72 12.64 7.63 24.13
CA LEU A 72 13.58 6.60 24.61
C LEU A 72 14.98 6.76 24.01
N PHE A 73 15.09 7.19 22.77
CA PHE A 73 16.38 7.49 22.15
C PHE A 73 17.05 8.67 22.84
N LEU A 74 16.32 9.74 23.12
CA LEU A 74 16.86 10.90 23.83
C LEU A 74 17.24 10.56 25.28
N ARG A 75 16.39 9.78 25.97
CA ARG A 75 16.62 9.38 27.36
C ARG A 75 17.89 8.54 27.55
N ALA A 76 18.35 7.86 26.51
CA ALA A 76 19.61 7.11 26.59
C ALA A 76 20.83 8.03 26.79
N GLU A 77 20.73 9.30 26.38
CA GLU A 77 21.79 10.30 26.57
C GLU A 77 21.46 11.27 27.71
N ASP A 78 20.19 11.61 27.88
CA ASP A 78 19.71 12.57 28.90
C ASP A 78 18.50 11.99 29.64
N PRO A 79 18.68 11.52 30.91
CA PRO A 79 17.60 10.99 31.74
C PRO A 79 16.45 11.97 32.03
N GLY A 80 16.61 13.28 31.77
CA GLY A 80 15.54 14.28 31.87
C GLY A 80 14.39 14.06 30.90
N HIS A 81 14.63 13.34 29.80
CA HIS A 81 13.55 12.94 28.89
C HIS A 81 12.71 11.79 29.46
N ALA A 82 11.40 11.84 29.26
CA ALA A 82 10.45 10.86 29.75
C ALA A 82 10.65 9.46 29.15
N ALA A 83 10.21 8.43 29.88
CA ALA A 83 10.08 7.05 29.39
C ALA A 83 8.58 6.69 29.24
N PRO A 84 7.91 7.06 28.14
CA PRO A 84 6.47 6.83 28.00
C PRO A 84 6.15 5.33 28.02
N PRO A 85 5.12 4.89 28.77
CA PRO A 85 4.78 3.48 28.91
C PRO A 85 4.31 2.86 27.59
N ILE A 86 4.38 1.53 27.49
CA ILE A 86 3.83 0.81 26.34
C ILE A 86 2.31 0.81 26.44
N GLY A 87 1.63 1.11 25.32
CA GLY A 87 0.19 0.91 25.19
C GLY A 87 -0.70 1.98 25.84
N ALA A 88 -0.18 3.15 26.22
CA ALA A 88 -0.96 4.24 26.84
C ALA A 88 -2.19 4.68 26.01
N PHE A 89 -2.13 4.58 24.68
CA PHE A 89 -3.28 4.81 23.78
C PHE A 89 -3.97 3.51 23.34
N GLY A 90 -3.88 2.48 24.18
CA GLY A 90 -4.55 1.19 24.00
C GLY A 90 -3.85 0.26 23.00
N CYS A 91 -4.13 -1.03 23.13
CA CYS A 91 -3.60 -2.09 22.26
C CYS A 91 -4.63 -2.55 21.22
N HIS A 92 -5.82 -1.98 21.19
CA HIS A 92 -6.91 -2.47 20.36
C HIS A 92 -6.58 -2.33 18.87
N ARG A 93 -6.30 -3.45 18.22
CA ARG A 93 -6.34 -3.53 16.76
C ARG A 93 -7.81 -3.63 16.37
N ARG A 94 -8.34 -2.63 15.67
CA ARG A 94 -9.62 -2.84 14.97
C ARG A 94 -9.47 -4.06 14.06
N PRO A 95 -10.48 -4.94 14.00
CA PRO A 95 -10.51 -5.99 13.00
C PRO A 95 -10.24 -5.37 11.63
N ARG A 96 -9.38 -5.99 10.84
CA ARG A 96 -9.10 -5.50 9.50
C ARG A 96 -10.40 -5.61 8.70
N PRO A 97 -10.94 -4.51 8.13
CA PRO A 97 -12.17 -4.61 7.36
C PRO A 97 -11.96 -5.57 6.19
N ALA A 98 -12.95 -6.41 5.90
CA ALA A 98 -12.93 -7.28 4.75
C ALA A 98 -12.62 -6.48 3.47
N PRO A 99 -11.82 -7.03 2.53
CA PRO A 99 -11.54 -6.37 1.27
C PRO A 99 -12.80 -6.33 0.41
N HIS A 100 -12.95 -5.26 -0.36
CA HIS A 100 -13.91 -5.24 -1.43
C HIS A 100 -13.33 -5.98 -2.63
N LEU A 101 -13.82 -7.21 -2.89
CA LEU A 101 -13.41 -7.98 -4.05
C LEU A 101 -14.16 -7.46 -5.28
N LEU A 102 -13.45 -6.75 -6.13
CA LEU A 102 -13.99 -6.23 -7.39
C LEU A 102 -14.14 -7.35 -8.42
N GLN A 103 -15.29 -7.44 -9.07
CA GLN A 103 -15.52 -8.34 -10.19
C GLN A 103 -14.73 -7.91 -11.42
N ARG A 104 -14.51 -8.83 -12.37
CA ARG A 104 -13.74 -8.54 -13.60
C ARG A 104 -14.37 -7.41 -14.41
N GLU A 105 -15.67 -7.42 -14.51
CA GLU A 105 -16.49 -6.44 -15.23
C GLU A 105 -16.37 -5.05 -14.58
N GLN A 106 -16.38 -4.98 -13.25
CA GLN A 106 -16.19 -3.73 -12.51
C GLN A 106 -14.79 -3.14 -12.72
N ILE A 107 -13.76 -3.99 -12.70
CA ILE A 107 -12.38 -3.56 -12.97
C ILE A 107 -12.26 -3.06 -14.40
N ALA A 108 -12.79 -3.80 -15.38
CA ALA A 108 -12.78 -3.40 -16.78
C ALA A 108 -13.51 -2.07 -17.00
N ALA A 109 -14.67 -1.88 -16.35
CA ALA A 109 -15.43 -0.64 -16.42
C ALA A 109 -14.62 0.56 -15.87
N ILE A 110 -13.96 0.41 -14.72
CA ILE A 110 -13.12 1.47 -14.13
C ILE A 110 -11.94 1.82 -15.05
N ILE A 111 -11.28 0.81 -15.63
CA ILE A 111 -10.15 1.01 -16.54
C ILE A 111 -10.62 1.74 -17.80
N SER A 112 -11.75 1.33 -18.38
CA SER A 112 -12.32 1.96 -19.58
C SER A 112 -12.80 3.38 -19.32
N ALA A 113 -13.44 3.63 -18.17
CA ALA A 113 -13.93 4.95 -17.80
C ALA A 113 -12.81 5.99 -17.67
N ALA A 114 -11.58 5.57 -17.33
CA ALA A 114 -10.41 6.46 -17.32
C ALA A 114 -10.10 7.09 -18.70
N LEU A 115 -10.58 6.50 -19.79
CA LEU A 115 -10.42 7.03 -21.16
C LEU A 115 -11.63 7.82 -21.66
N THR A 116 -12.70 7.97 -20.88
CA THR A 116 -13.94 8.63 -21.31
C THR A 116 -13.74 10.14 -21.49
N PRO A 117 -14.25 10.77 -22.57
CA PRO A 117 -14.18 12.22 -22.75
C PRO A 117 -14.83 13.01 -21.58
N PRO A 118 -14.28 14.18 -21.19
CA PRO A 118 -13.36 15.00 -21.97
C PRO A 118 -11.88 14.63 -21.86
N ASP A 119 -11.53 13.55 -21.14
CA ASP A 119 -10.16 13.27 -20.69
C ASP A 119 -9.35 12.34 -21.62
N ARG A 120 -9.48 12.48 -22.94
CA ARG A 120 -8.49 11.91 -23.89
C ARG A 120 -7.14 12.62 -23.84
N THR A 121 -6.83 13.24 -22.69
CA THR A 121 -5.53 13.81 -22.37
C THR A 121 -4.58 12.70 -21.98
N ILE A 122 -3.30 13.03 -21.85
CA ILE A 122 -2.31 12.07 -21.32
C ILE A 122 -2.72 11.52 -19.94
N ASN A 123 -3.46 12.29 -19.15
CA ASN A 123 -3.95 11.85 -17.83
C ASN A 123 -4.86 10.62 -17.95
N GLY A 124 -5.84 10.63 -18.85
CA GLY A 124 -6.74 9.51 -19.09
C GLY A 124 -5.97 8.24 -19.49
N TYR A 125 -5.04 8.35 -20.45
CA TYR A 125 -4.20 7.23 -20.85
C TYR A 125 -3.29 6.74 -19.71
N THR A 126 -2.80 7.64 -18.87
CA THR A 126 -1.98 7.30 -17.69
C THR A 126 -2.79 6.49 -16.68
N TYR A 127 -3.98 6.97 -16.31
CA TYR A 127 -4.82 6.26 -15.34
C TYR A 127 -5.34 4.94 -15.90
N HIS A 128 -5.70 4.88 -17.19
CA HIS A 128 -6.11 3.65 -17.87
C HIS A 128 -4.99 2.58 -17.77
N CYS A 129 -3.77 2.92 -18.18
CA CYS A 129 -2.64 2.00 -18.15
C CYS A 129 -2.24 1.64 -16.72
N LEU A 130 -2.21 2.62 -15.79
CA LEU A 130 -1.88 2.41 -14.40
C LEU A 130 -2.87 1.47 -13.69
N PHE A 131 -4.18 1.70 -13.84
CA PHE A 131 -5.20 0.84 -13.23
C PHE A 131 -5.18 -0.57 -13.83
N GLY A 132 -4.98 -0.68 -15.15
CA GLY A 132 -4.78 -1.96 -15.81
C GLY A 132 -3.58 -2.71 -15.24
N LEU A 133 -2.42 -2.06 -15.14
CA LEU A 133 -1.22 -2.65 -14.56
C LEU A 133 -1.44 -3.10 -13.11
N LEU A 134 -2.04 -2.26 -12.27
CA LEU A 134 -2.35 -2.62 -10.88
C LEU A 134 -3.29 -3.82 -10.78
N ALA A 135 -4.27 -3.93 -11.69
CA ALA A 135 -5.24 -5.02 -11.71
C ALA A 135 -4.64 -6.36 -12.12
N VAL A 136 -3.69 -6.37 -13.07
CA VAL A 136 -3.10 -7.61 -13.61
C VAL A 136 -1.84 -8.07 -12.90
N THR A 137 -1.20 -7.18 -12.13
CA THR A 137 0.03 -7.52 -11.38
C THR A 137 -0.16 -7.53 -9.87
N GLY A 138 -1.21 -6.92 -9.36
CA GLY A 138 -1.40 -6.75 -7.92
C GLY A 138 -0.28 -5.96 -7.22
N MET A 139 0.60 -5.25 -7.93
CA MET A 139 1.67 -4.47 -7.32
C MET A 139 1.13 -3.32 -6.46
N ARG A 140 1.95 -2.80 -5.55
CA ARG A 140 1.53 -1.62 -4.75
C ARG A 140 1.50 -0.38 -5.63
N VAL A 141 0.53 0.51 -5.37
CA VAL A 141 0.46 1.79 -6.12
C VAL A 141 1.74 2.61 -5.99
N SER A 142 2.40 2.60 -4.84
CA SER A 142 3.68 3.28 -4.66
C SER A 142 4.81 2.66 -5.49
N GLU A 143 4.79 1.34 -5.69
CA GLU A 143 5.73 0.63 -6.55
C GLU A 143 5.49 0.98 -8.02
N ALA A 144 4.22 0.99 -8.45
CA ALA A 144 3.85 1.38 -9.82
C ALA A 144 4.23 2.83 -10.14
N LEU A 145 3.99 3.75 -9.21
CA LEU A 145 4.34 5.16 -9.37
C LEU A 145 5.85 5.45 -9.34
N ALA A 146 6.64 4.55 -8.76
CA ALA A 146 8.09 4.65 -8.74
C ALA A 146 8.77 3.99 -9.96
N LEU A 147 8.01 3.32 -10.85
CA LEU A 147 8.56 2.70 -12.05
C LEU A 147 9.14 3.74 -12.99
N GLN A 148 10.31 3.42 -13.49
CA GLN A 148 10.97 4.16 -14.57
C GLN A 148 10.80 3.44 -15.91
N ARG A 149 11.00 4.14 -17.01
CA ARG A 149 10.97 3.54 -18.36
C ARG A 149 11.94 2.38 -18.52
N SER A 150 13.13 2.50 -17.92
CA SER A 150 14.16 1.46 -17.92
C SER A 150 13.80 0.22 -17.10
N ASP A 151 12.75 0.28 -16.28
CA ASP A 151 12.30 -0.86 -15.49
C ASP A 151 11.43 -1.84 -16.29
N LEU A 152 10.96 -1.44 -17.48
CA LEU A 152 10.35 -2.36 -18.45
C LEU A 152 11.46 -3.10 -19.20
N THR A 153 11.72 -4.33 -18.81
CA THR A 153 12.77 -5.20 -19.38
C THR A 153 12.17 -6.27 -20.29
N GLY A 154 13.00 -7.00 -21.04
CA GLY A 154 12.54 -8.14 -21.83
C GLY A 154 11.79 -9.20 -21.02
N GLU A 155 12.16 -9.41 -19.77
CA GLU A 155 11.62 -10.44 -18.87
C GLU A 155 10.41 -9.97 -18.05
N GLY A 156 10.15 -8.66 -17.95
CA GLY A 156 9.06 -8.12 -17.15
C GLY A 156 9.35 -6.73 -16.60
N LEU A 157 8.77 -6.43 -15.44
CA LEU A 157 8.94 -5.17 -14.74
C LEU A 157 9.88 -5.33 -13.54
N LEU A 158 10.95 -4.55 -13.50
CA LEU A 158 11.86 -4.49 -12.35
C LEU A 158 11.29 -3.55 -11.29
N VAL A 159 10.74 -4.11 -10.21
CA VAL A 159 10.27 -3.34 -9.07
C VAL A 159 11.43 -3.11 -8.11
N ARG A 160 11.92 -1.87 -8.06
CA ARG A 160 13.03 -1.46 -7.19
C ARG A 160 12.51 -1.12 -5.80
N ARG A 161 13.29 -1.39 -4.76
CA ARG A 161 13.08 -0.95 -3.37
C ARG A 161 11.64 -1.19 -2.87
N SER A 162 11.19 -2.46 -2.90
CA SER A 162 9.93 -2.80 -2.24
C SER A 162 10.01 -2.52 -0.72
N LYS A 163 8.85 -2.41 -0.07
CA LYS A 163 8.75 -2.21 1.39
C LYS A 163 9.36 -3.42 2.14
N GLY A 164 10.65 -3.41 2.33
CA GLY A 164 11.46 -4.53 2.85
C GLY A 164 12.87 -4.55 2.26
N GLY A 165 13.19 -3.57 1.38
CA GLY A 165 14.55 -3.29 0.90
C GLY A 165 15.00 -4.10 -0.33
N GLY A 166 14.25 -5.12 -0.77
CA GLY A 166 14.60 -5.95 -1.92
C GLY A 166 13.97 -5.46 -3.24
N SER A 167 14.71 -5.61 -4.34
CA SER A 167 14.15 -5.49 -5.70
C SER A 167 13.65 -6.85 -6.16
N ARG A 168 12.62 -6.87 -7.03
CA ARG A 168 12.10 -8.10 -7.64
C ARG A 168 11.70 -7.87 -9.08
N LEU A 169 11.88 -8.88 -9.90
CA LEU A 169 11.34 -8.93 -11.24
C LEU A 169 9.90 -9.44 -11.19
N LEU A 170 8.99 -8.72 -11.83
CA LEU A 170 7.61 -9.13 -12.03
C LEU A 170 7.43 -9.55 -13.48
N PRO A 171 7.34 -10.85 -13.80
CA PRO A 171 6.94 -11.30 -15.13
C PRO A 171 5.56 -10.73 -15.49
N ILE A 172 5.42 -10.24 -16.71
CA ILE A 172 4.14 -9.75 -17.25
C ILE A 172 3.80 -10.47 -18.55
N HIS A 173 2.51 -10.64 -18.78
CA HIS A 173 2.03 -11.22 -20.03
C HIS A 173 2.29 -10.28 -21.22
N SER A 174 2.42 -10.82 -22.44
CA SER A 174 2.67 -10.04 -23.67
C SER A 174 1.64 -8.91 -23.86
N THR A 175 0.35 -9.20 -23.65
CA THR A 175 -0.73 -8.20 -23.78
C THR A 175 -0.58 -7.03 -22.80
N THR A 176 -0.03 -7.27 -21.61
CA THR A 176 0.26 -6.20 -20.64
C THR A 176 1.44 -5.37 -21.11
N ARG A 177 2.45 -6.01 -21.68
CA ARG A 177 3.59 -5.32 -22.31
C ARG A 177 3.12 -4.43 -23.44
N ASP A 178 2.33 -4.97 -24.37
CA ASP A 178 1.78 -4.23 -25.51
C ASP A 178 0.99 -2.99 -25.07
N ALA A 179 0.20 -3.12 -24.00
CA ALA A 179 -0.56 -2.01 -23.43
C ALA A 179 0.36 -0.92 -22.83
N ILE A 180 1.44 -1.31 -22.14
CA ILE A 180 2.44 -0.36 -21.62
C ILE A 180 3.17 0.34 -22.77
N GLU A 181 3.60 -0.39 -23.78
CA GLU A 181 4.30 0.15 -24.94
C GLU A 181 3.39 1.10 -25.76
N ALA A 182 2.12 0.76 -25.95
CA ALA A 182 1.14 1.65 -26.56
C ALA A 182 0.95 2.95 -25.77
N TYR A 183 0.92 2.86 -24.44
CA TYR A 183 0.91 4.03 -23.56
C TYR A 183 2.21 4.84 -23.71
N LEU A 184 3.38 4.21 -23.68
CA LEU A 184 4.69 4.87 -23.83
C LEU A 184 4.81 5.61 -25.16
N ASN A 185 4.31 5.03 -26.26
CA ASN A 185 4.29 5.68 -27.57
C ASN A 185 3.47 6.97 -27.56
N ARG A 186 2.33 7.01 -26.86
CA ARG A 186 1.52 8.23 -26.69
C ARG A 186 2.21 9.24 -25.78
N ARG A 187 2.72 8.77 -24.65
CA ARG A 187 3.44 9.58 -23.68
C ARG A 187 4.66 10.29 -24.31
N ASN A 188 5.46 9.57 -25.07
CA ASN A 188 6.68 10.09 -25.68
C ASN A 188 6.41 11.18 -26.71
N ARG A 189 5.24 11.18 -27.37
CA ARG A 189 4.80 12.27 -28.25
C ARG A 189 4.48 13.56 -27.50
N ALA A 190 4.03 13.42 -26.23
CA ALA A 190 3.65 14.56 -25.39
C ALA A 190 4.82 15.07 -24.53
N PHE A 191 5.64 14.14 -23.99
CA PHE A 191 6.69 14.46 -23.00
C PHE A 191 7.87 13.49 -23.14
N SER A 192 9.00 13.92 -23.68
CA SER A 192 10.17 13.06 -23.93
C SER A 192 11.19 13.01 -22.77
N ILE A 193 11.17 13.97 -21.85
CA ILE A 193 12.30 14.26 -20.93
C ILE A 193 12.22 13.44 -19.62
N SER A 194 11.03 13.10 -19.10
CA SER A 194 10.92 12.39 -17.82
C SER A 194 11.30 10.91 -17.93
N ASN A 195 12.00 10.37 -16.94
CA ASN A 195 12.30 8.94 -16.83
C ASN A 195 11.16 8.14 -16.19
N ASP A 196 10.22 8.80 -15.51
CA ASP A 196 9.08 8.12 -14.89
C ASP A 196 8.27 7.35 -15.93
N LEU A 197 7.84 6.13 -15.62
CA LEU A 197 6.99 5.36 -16.52
C LEU A 197 5.64 6.07 -16.69
N PHE A 198 4.99 6.45 -15.61
CA PHE A 198 3.69 7.13 -15.58
C PHE A 198 3.87 8.63 -15.33
N ILE A 199 3.27 9.44 -16.20
CA ILE A 199 3.27 10.91 -16.07
C ILE A 199 1.86 11.46 -16.31
N ILE A 200 1.60 12.65 -15.76
CA ILE A 200 0.40 13.44 -16.03
C ILE A 200 0.74 14.65 -16.89
N SER A 201 -0.25 15.47 -17.20
CA SER A 201 -0.12 16.67 -18.04
C SER A 201 0.95 17.67 -17.60
N THR A 202 1.41 17.60 -16.35
CA THR A 202 2.53 18.40 -15.83
C THR A 202 3.91 17.84 -16.18
N GLY A 203 3.99 16.68 -16.85
CA GLY A 203 5.24 15.97 -17.15
C GLY A 203 5.86 15.23 -15.96
N ARG A 204 5.19 15.18 -14.82
CA ARG A 204 5.63 14.51 -13.58
C ARG A 204 4.78 13.27 -13.29
N ALA A 205 5.31 12.38 -12.47
CA ALA A 205 4.53 11.26 -11.95
C ALA A 205 3.33 11.78 -11.13
N PRO A 206 2.14 11.15 -11.26
CA PRO A 206 0.99 11.51 -10.42
C PRO A 206 1.27 11.16 -8.95
N ASP A 207 0.82 12.01 -8.04
CA ASP A 207 0.90 11.68 -6.62
C ASP A 207 -0.16 10.63 -6.23
N ARG A 208 0.14 9.88 -5.18
CA ARG A 208 -0.72 8.77 -4.72
C ARG A 208 -2.12 9.23 -4.31
N SER A 209 -2.26 10.45 -3.77
CA SER A 209 -3.56 10.96 -3.32
C SER A 209 -4.44 11.29 -4.52
N THR A 210 -3.87 11.86 -5.58
CA THR A 210 -4.56 12.15 -6.85
C THR A 210 -5.02 10.85 -7.53
N VAL A 211 -4.13 9.86 -7.66
CA VAL A 211 -4.49 8.55 -8.22
C VAL A 211 -5.67 7.92 -7.46
N ARG A 212 -5.63 7.99 -6.12
CA ARG A 212 -6.74 7.51 -5.27
C ARG A 212 -8.03 8.29 -5.51
N LYS A 213 -7.96 9.62 -5.64
CA LYS A 213 -9.15 10.45 -5.89
C LYS A 213 -9.78 10.11 -7.23
N VAL A 214 -8.98 9.97 -8.28
CA VAL A 214 -9.46 9.57 -9.62
C VAL A 214 -10.13 8.20 -9.57
N PHE A 215 -9.48 7.19 -9.00
CA PHE A 215 -10.08 5.85 -8.87
C PHE A 215 -11.42 5.89 -8.12
N VAL A 216 -11.50 6.61 -7.00
CA VAL A 216 -12.72 6.72 -6.20
C VAL A 216 -13.81 7.50 -6.94
N GLY A 217 -13.45 8.52 -7.72
CA GLY A 217 -14.36 9.27 -8.60
C GLY A 217 -15.00 8.34 -9.62
N LEU A 218 -14.19 7.67 -10.42
CA LEU A 218 -14.66 6.71 -11.44
C LEU A 218 -15.52 5.59 -10.84
N ALA A 219 -15.11 5.02 -9.69
CA ALA A 219 -15.90 3.98 -9.04
C ALA A 219 -17.28 4.48 -8.58
N ARG A 220 -17.42 5.77 -8.23
CA ARG A 220 -18.71 6.40 -7.89
C ARG A 220 -19.55 6.66 -9.11
N GLU A 221 -18.99 7.22 -10.16
CA GLU A 221 -19.67 7.48 -11.44
C GLU A 221 -20.26 6.20 -12.03
N LEU A 222 -19.57 5.07 -11.86
CA LEU A 222 -20.02 3.75 -12.29
C LEU A 222 -20.99 3.06 -11.29
N GLY A 223 -21.34 3.70 -10.19
CA GLY A 223 -22.20 3.08 -9.16
C GLY A 223 -21.56 1.93 -8.38
N ILE A 224 -20.26 1.66 -8.59
CA ILE A 224 -19.49 0.61 -7.89
C ILE A 224 -19.21 1.00 -6.44
N ARG A 225 -19.15 2.31 -6.18
CA ARG A 225 -18.93 2.88 -4.85
C ARG A 225 -20.03 3.89 -4.52
N GLY A 226 -20.54 3.83 -3.28
CA GLY A 226 -21.55 4.76 -2.79
C GLY A 226 -21.06 6.20 -2.60
N PRO A 227 -21.94 7.11 -2.16
CA PRO A 227 -21.66 8.53 -1.96
C PRO A 227 -20.47 8.82 -1.04
N VAL A 228 -20.11 10.10 -0.93
CA VAL A 228 -19.05 10.54 0.01
C VAL A 228 -19.45 10.16 1.44
N GLY A 229 -18.49 9.63 2.20
CA GLY A 229 -18.72 9.15 3.57
C GLY A 229 -19.08 7.67 3.68
N THR A 230 -19.48 6.99 2.60
CA THR A 230 -19.79 5.56 2.63
C THR A 230 -18.55 4.69 2.39
N PRO A 231 -18.45 3.50 3.04
CA PRO A 231 -17.43 2.53 2.71
C PRO A 231 -17.61 2.01 1.27
N GLY A 232 -16.54 1.48 0.68
CA GLY A 232 -16.60 0.92 -0.67
C GLY A 232 -15.21 0.65 -1.23
N PRO A 233 -15.12 0.16 -2.48
CA PRO A 233 -13.86 -0.22 -3.10
C PRO A 233 -12.82 0.89 -3.06
N ARG A 234 -11.60 0.50 -2.77
CA ARG A 234 -10.40 1.36 -2.71
C ARG A 234 -9.41 0.92 -3.78
N LEU A 235 -8.52 1.79 -4.17
CA LEU A 235 -7.46 1.49 -5.12
C LEU A 235 -6.66 0.22 -4.75
N HIS A 236 -6.44 -0.03 -3.46
CA HIS A 236 -5.73 -1.22 -2.98
C HIS A 236 -6.54 -2.51 -3.15
N ASP A 237 -7.85 -2.43 -3.32
CA ASP A 237 -8.72 -3.59 -3.54
C ASP A 237 -8.51 -4.22 -4.93
N LEU A 238 -7.89 -3.51 -5.90
CA LEU A 238 -7.37 -4.13 -7.14
C LEU A 238 -6.35 -5.23 -6.82
N ARG A 239 -5.42 -4.95 -5.91
CA ARG A 239 -4.42 -5.94 -5.46
C ARG A 239 -5.06 -7.08 -4.67
N HIS A 240 -6.06 -6.79 -3.84
CA HIS A 240 -6.81 -7.83 -3.12
C HIS A 240 -7.53 -8.74 -4.09
N SER A 241 -8.23 -8.17 -5.08
CA SER A 241 -8.93 -8.93 -6.12
C SER A 241 -7.98 -9.75 -7.00
N PHE A 242 -6.77 -9.25 -7.30
CA PHE A 242 -5.73 -10.01 -7.99
C PHE A 242 -5.28 -11.22 -7.16
N ALA A 243 -4.93 -11.00 -5.89
CA ALA A 243 -4.42 -12.05 -5.02
C ALA A 243 -5.44 -13.17 -4.79
N VAL A 244 -6.70 -12.82 -4.54
CA VAL A 244 -7.80 -13.78 -4.35
C VAL A 244 -8.01 -14.59 -5.62
N ARG A 245 -8.15 -13.96 -6.79
CA ARG A 245 -8.33 -14.67 -8.08
C ARG A 245 -7.16 -15.57 -8.43
N SER A 246 -5.94 -15.14 -8.10
CA SER A 246 -4.76 -15.94 -8.30
C SER A 246 -4.78 -17.23 -7.47
N LEU A 247 -5.31 -17.19 -6.24
CA LEU A 247 -5.48 -18.36 -5.39
C LEU A 247 -6.69 -19.22 -5.84
N GLU A 248 -7.78 -18.60 -6.25
CA GLU A 248 -8.97 -19.31 -6.77
C GLU A 248 -8.66 -20.15 -8.02
N ALA A 249 -7.74 -19.66 -8.87
CA ALA A 249 -7.31 -20.40 -10.06
C ALA A 249 -6.63 -21.75 -9.72
N CYS A 250 -6.12 -21.92 -8.50
CA CYS A 250 -5.47 -23.15 -8.02
C CYS A 250 -6.34 -23.92 -7.00
N ALA A 251 -7.58 -23.49 -6.75
CA ALA A 251 -8.42 -23.98 -5.63
C ALA A 251 -8.81 -25.46 -5.71
N HIS A 252 -8.60 -26.12 -6.85
CA HIS A 252 -8.93 -27.53 -7.08
C HIS A 252 -7.90 -28.50 -6.47
N ASP A 253 -6.73 -28.03 -6.04
CA ASP A 253 -5.66 -28.84 -5.47
C ASP A 253 -5.03 -28.13 -4.26
N TYR A 254 -5.09 -28.76 -3.07
CA TYR A 254 -4.57 -28.22 -1.83
C TYR A 254 -3.05 -27.96 -1.89
N ASP A 255 -2.29 -28.88 -2.46
CA ASP A 255 -0.85 -28.72 -2.57
C ASP A 255 -0.47 -27.66 -3.61
N ALA A 256 -1.27 -27.52 -4.68
CA ALA A 256 -1.13 -26.40 -5.62
C ALA A 256 -1.39 -25.05 -4.93
N VAL A 257 -2.45 -24.93 -4.14
CA VAL A 257 -2.73 -23.71 -3.34
C VAL A 257 -1.55 -23.38 -2.43
N ARG A 258 -1.00 -24.37 -1.72
CA ARG A 258 0.13 -24.15 -0.81
C ARG A 258 1.39 -23.67 -1.53
N ARG A 259 1.75 -24.30 -2.65
CA ARG A 259 2.88 -23.87 -3.49
C ARG A 259 2.64 -22.48 -4.06
N HIS A 260 1.43 -22.25 -4.57
CA HIS A 260 1.06 -20.96 -5.16
C HIS A 260 1.08 -19.81 -4.14
N MET A 261 0.67 -20.05 -2.89
CA MET A 261 0.74 -19.05 -1.83
C MET A 261 2.16 -18.55 -1.57
N THR A 262 3.16 -19.46 -1.59
CA THR A 262 4.56 -19.08 -1.41
C THR A 262 5.03 -18.22 -2.59
N ALA A 263 4.75 -18.66 -3.82
CA ALA A 263 5.07 -17.88 -5.02
C ALA A 263 4.36 -16.52 -5.05
N LEU A 264 3.08 -16.48 -4.66
CA LEU A 264 2.30 -15.25 -4.59
C LEU A 264 2.83 -14.27 -3.54
N ARG A 265 3.30 -14.77 -2.38
CA ARG A 265 3.98 -13.94 -1.37
C ARG A 265 5.16 -13.20 -1.98
N ASP A 266 6.02 -13.93 -2.69
CA ASP A 266 7.24 -13.38 -3.27
C ASP A 266 6.91 -12.45 -4.46
N TYR A 267 5.98 -12.86 -5.32
CA TYR A 267 5.49 -12.04 -6.42
C TYR A 267 4.92 -10.71 -5.94
N LEU A 268 4.09 -10.73 -4.90
CA LEU A 268 3.51 -9.53 -4.30
C LEU A 268 4.51 -8.73 -3.43
N GLY A 269 5.65 -9.29 -3.07
CA GLY A 269 6.63 -8.66 -2.18
C GLY A 269 6.08 -8.46 -0.76
N HIS A 270 5.48 -9.52 -0.19
CA HIS A 270 5.07 -9.53 1.21
C HIS A 270 6.24 -9.93 2.11
N SER A 271 6.52 -9.12 3.12
CA SER A 271 7.56 -9.40 4.13
C SER A 271 7.21 -10.58 5.04
N SER A 272 5.93 -10.95 5.11
CA SER A 272 5.43 -12.08 5.89
C SER A 272 4.34 -12.82 5.11
N ILE A 273 4.35 -14.14 5.18
CA ILE A 273 3.31 -15.00 4.60
C ILE A 273 1.94 -14.75 5.23
N LEU A 274 1.89 -14.28 6.47
CA LEU A 274 0.65 -13.93 7.17
C LEU A 274 -0.17 -12.87 6.42
N HIS A 275 0.49 -12.00 5.65
CA HIS A 275 -0.19 -11.03 4.79
C HIS A 275 -0.88 -11.69 3.59
N THR A 276 -0.43 -12.88 3.20
CA THR A 276 -1.03 -13.67 2.11
C THR A 276 -2.12 -14.59 2.66
N TYR A 277 -1.95 -15.14 3.87
CA TYR A 277 -2.99 -15.96 4.52
C TYR A 277 -4.32 -15.23 4.70
N TRP A 278 -4.29 -13.93 4.93
CA TRP A 278 -5.51 -13.13 5.04
C TRP A 278 -6.41 -13.20 3.79
N TYR A 279 -5.86 -13.49 2.60
CA TYR A 279 -6.65 -13.69 1.38
C TYR A 279 -7.44 -15.00 1.40
N LEU A 280 -6.98 -16.03 2.12
CA LEU A 280 -7.72 -17.28 2.28
C LEU A 280 -9.01 -17.06 3.07
N GLU A 281 -8.96 -16.26 4.13
CA GLU A 281 -10.14 -15.93 4.95
C GLU A 281 -11.20 -15.16 4.15
N ALA A 282 -10.81 -14.45 3.11
CA ALA A 282 -11.69 -13.63 2.29
C ALA A 282 -12.43 -14.40 1.19
N THR A 283 -12.19 -15.72 1.03
CA THR A 283 -12.67 -16.47 -0.13
C THR A 283 -13.48 -17.69 0.25
N PRO A 284 -14.83 -17.62 0.17
CA PRO A 284 -15.71 -18.77 0.45
C PRO A 284 -15.41 -20.01 -0.43
N VAL A 285 -14.90 -19.80 -1.64
CA VAL A 285 -14.55 -20.90 -2.58
C VAL A 285 -13.39 -21.72 -2.02
N LEU A 286 -12.32 -21.07 -1.55
CA LEU A 286 -11.17 -21.74 -0.94
C LEU A 286 -11.55 -22.46 0.36
N MET A 287 -12.43 -21.86 1.18
CA MET A 287 -12.91 -22.50 2.40
C MET A 287 -13.74 -23.75 2.11
N ARG A 288 -14.57 -23.77 1.05
CA ARG A 288 -15.30 -24.96 0.62
C ARG A 288 -14.37 -26.07 0.14
N THR A 289 -13.31 -25.74 -0.59
CA THR A 289 -12.31 -26.72 -1.03
C THR A 289 -11.59 -27.36 0.15
N ILE A 290 -11.25 -26.57 1.18
CA ILE A 290 -10.67 -27.08 2.43
C ILE A 290 -11.66 -27.99 3.17
N ALA A 291 -12.92 -27.64 3.25
CA ALA A 291 -13.95 -28.45 3.87
C ALA A 291 -14.14 -29.80 3.12
N ALA A 292 -14.26 -29.77 1.79
CA ALA A 292 -14.40 -30.96 0.96
C ALA A 292 -13.17 -31.88 1.08
N ALA A 293 -11.96 -31.36 1.07
CA ALA A 293 -10.74 -32.13 1.23
C ALA A 293 -10.62 -32.81 2.62
N ASN A 294 -11.24 -32.22 3.65
CA ASN A 294 -11.33 -32.83 4.98
C ASN A 294 -12.40 -33.94 5.03
N GLU A 295 -13.55 -33.75 4.38
CA GLU A 295 -14.59 -34.79 4.29
C GLU A 295 -14.09 -36.03 3.57
N ASP A 296 -13.40 -35.88 2.42
CA ASP A 296 -12.82 -37.00 1.68
C ASP A 296 -11.79 -37.79 2.49
N ARG A 297 -11.01 -37.13 3.35
CA ARG A 297 -10.08 -37.81 4.26
C ARG A 297 -10.78 -38.56 5.40
N PHE A 298 -11.89 -38.06 5.88
CA PHE A 298 -12.68 -38.73 6.93
C PHE A 298 -13.46 -39.91 6.38
N VAL A 299 -14.06 -39.79 5.21
CA VAL A 299 -14.84 -40.87 4.55
C VAL A 299 -13.93 -41.93 3.96
N GLY A 300 -12.73 -41.56 3.45
CA GLY A 300 -11.74 -42.52 2.89
C GLY A 300 -10.93 -43.29 3.93
N GLY A 301 -10.99 -42.93 5.20
CA GLY A 301 -10.29 -43.60 6.33
C GLY A 301 -11.08 -44.70 7.01
N VAL A 302 -12.30 -45.01 6.54
CA VAL A 302 -13.15 -46.12 7.03
C VAL A 302 -13.28 -47.17 5.95
N ARG A 303 -12.13 -47.76 5.53
CA ARG A 303 -12.04 -49.04 4.82
C ARG A 303 -10.88 -49.85 5.35
#